data_edb46910cbab2f2b4aacb44c1f537e97
#
_entry.id   edb46910cbab2f2b4aacb44c1f537e97
#
_cell.length_a   1.000
_cell.length_b   1.000
_cell.length_c   1.000
_cell.angle_alpha   90.00
_cell.angle_beta   90.00
_cell.angle_gamma   90.00
#
_symmetry.space_group_name_H-M   'P 1'
#
loop_
_entity.id
_entity.type
_entity.pdbx_description
1 polymer ?
#
loop_
_entity_poly.entity_id
_entity_poly.type
_entity_poly.pdbx_seq_one_letter_code
_entity_poly.pdbx_strand_id
1 'polypeptide(L)'
;GSGKTRVLTHRIAYLLATGRARAGQILAITFTNKAAAEMRERAGSLVGDDARRMWVSTFHSACVRLLRYEHEAAGLSSSFTIYDAQDSQRLIQMVLKAQDVDIKRFTPKMVAARISDAKNELIGPARYAELAGKDPVSRIVAAAYVEYDKRMRASNALDFDDLIMRTVELLRDNPLIAEHYHRRFRH
;
A
#
# COMPACT_ATOMS: atom_id res chain seq x y z
N GLY A 1 20.51 -15.64 -6.24
CA GLY A 1 20.14 -14.94 -5.04
C GLY A 1 21.24 -14.03 -4.57
N SER A 2 20.95 -12.76 -4.40
CA SER A 2 21.96 -11.80 -3.96
C SER A 2 22.41 -12.12 -2.52
N GLY A 3 23.70 -12.01 -2.22
CA GLY A 3 24.25 -12.14 -0.87
C GLY A 3 23.58 -11.21 0.17
N LYS A 4 22.89 -10.16 -0.28
CA LYS A 4 22.15 -9.21 0.55
C LYS A 4 21.07 -9.87 1.41
N THR A 5 20.21 -10.73 0.83
CA THR A 5 19.16 -11.44 1.58
C THR A 5 19.78 -12.37 2.64
N ARG A 6 20.89 -13.02 2.32
CA ARG A 6 21.61 -13.87 3.26
C ARG A 6 22.15 -13.05 4.44
N VAL A 7 22.79 -11.92 4.18
CA VAL A 7 23.30 -11.01 5.22
C VAL A 7 22.17 -10.53 6.13
N LEU A 8 21.04 -10.12 5.55
CA LEU A 8 19.88 -9.66 6.32
C LEU A 8 19.31 -10.76 7.20
N THR A 9 19.19 -11.99 6.69
CA THR A 9 18.70 -13.13 7.48
C THR A 9 19.63 -13.44 8.65
N HIS A 10 20.96 -13.43 8.44
CA HIS A 10 21.91 -13.63 9.53
C HIS A 10 21.88 -12.49 10.56
N ARG A 11 21.67 -11.24 10.12
CA ARG A 11 21.49 -10.10 11.03
C ARG A 11 20.26 -10.30 11.94
N ILE A 12 19.13 -10.71 11.35
CA ILE A 12 17.92 -11.02 12.11
C ILE A 12 18.19 -12.11 13.15
N ALA A 13 18.82 -13.22 12.72
CA ALA A 13 19.16 -14.32 13.61
C ALA A 13 20.08 -13.87 14.76
N TYR A 14 21.08 -13.04 14.47
CA TYR A 14 21.98 -12.46 15.47
C TYR A 14 21.22 -11.60 16.51
N LEU A 15 20.35 -10.72 16.06
CA LEU A 15 19.54 -9.86 16.95
C LEU A 15 18.67 -10.67 17.90
N LEU A 16 18.05 -11.73 17.39
CA LEU A 16 17.20 -12.63 18.19
C LEU A 16 18.02 -13.49 19.15
N ALA A 17 19.09 -14.12 18.66
CA ALA A 17 19.94 -15.02 19.45
C ALA A 17 20.66 -14.29 20.59
N THR A 18 21.05 -13.03 20.39
CA THR A 18 21.72 -12.20 21.41
C THR A 18 20.75 -11.44 22.33
N GLY A 19 19.45 -11.60 22.14
CA GLY A 19 18.42 -10.90 22.92
C GLY A 19 18.37 -9.37 22.70
N ARG A 20 19.04 -8.86 21.66
CA ARG A 20 19.03 -7.43 21.31
C ARG A 20 17.70 -6.99 20.72
N ALA A 21 16.94 -7.91 20.13
CA ALA A 21 15.58 -7.71 19.67
C ALA A 21 14.68 -8.90 20.01
N ARG A 22 13.42 -8.63 20.23
CA ARG A 22 12.37 -9.67 20.27
C ARG A 22 11.77 -9.80 18.87
N ALA A 23 11.29 -10.98 18.50
CA ALA A 23 10.72 -11.24 17.18
C ALA A 23 9.61 -10.23 16.80
N GLY A 24 8.74 -9.88 17.72
CA GLY A 24 7.68 -8.89 17.49
C GLY A 24 8.15 -7.45 17.25
N GLN A 25 9.43 -7.16 17.45
CA GLN A 25 10.05 -5.84 17.21
C GLN A 25 10.74 -5.74 15.84
N ILE A 26 10.68 -6.81 15.04
CA ILE A 26 11.35 -6.89 13.74
C ILE A 26 10.29 -6.77 12.63
N LEU A 27 10.52 -5.82 11.73
CA LEU A 27 9.81 -5.65 10.47
C LEU A 27 10.79 -5.81 9.31
N ALA A 28 10.68 -6.91 8.58
CA ALA A 28 11.51 -7.18 7.42
C ALA A 28 10.68 -7.06 6.14
N ILE A 29 11.09 -6.14 5.26
CA ILE A 29 10.40 -5.84 4.02
C ILE A 29 11.21 -6.41 2.84
N THR A 30 10.50 -7.11 1.95
CA THR A 30 11.04 -7.64 0.70
C THR A 30 10.23 -7.12 -0.50
N PHE A 31 10.78 -7.26 -1.70
CA PHE A 31 10.08 -6.85 -2.92
C PHE A 31 9.03 -7.88 -3.40
N THR A 32 9.24 -9.16 -3.12
CA THR A 32 8.37 -10.23 -3.60
C THR A 32 7.90 -11.14 -2.47
N ASN A 33 6.71 -11.71 -2.63
CA ASN A 33 6.17 -12.70 -1.69
C ASN A 33 7.07 -13.93 -1.59
N LYS A 34 7.71 -14.34 -2.69
CA LYS A 34 8.67 -15.42 -2.71
C LYS A 34 9.87 -15.12 -1.80
N ALA A 35 10.46 -13.93 -1.94
CA ALA A 35 11.57 -13.50 -1.09
C ALA A 35 11.17 -13.39 0.38
N ALA A 36 9.95 -12.93 0.69
CA ALA A 36 9.42 -12.91 2.05
C ALA A 36 9.27 -14.32 2.63
N ALA A 37 8.76 -15.26 1.85
CA ALA A 37 8.63 -16.66 2.25
C ALA A 37 9.99 -17.30 2.52
N GLU A 38 10.95 -17.14 1.61
CA GLU A 38 12.34 -17.62 1.78
C GLU A 38 13.01 -17.02 3.02
N MET A 39 12.80 -15.74 3.29
CA MET A 39 13.35 -15.08 4.49
C MET A 39 12.74 -15.66 5.77
N ARG A 40 11.43 -15.88 5.81
CA ARG A 40 10.77 -16.52 6.95
C ARG A 40 11.29 -17.93 7.21
N GLU A 41 11.45 -18.73 6.16
CA GLU A 41 11.97 -20.09 6.25
C GLU A 41 13.41 -20.10 6.80
N ARG A 42 14.28 -19.27 6.22
CA ARG A 42 15.68 -19.16 6.67
C ARG A 42 15.81 -18.64 8.10
N ALA A 43 15.02 -17.64 8.48
CA ALA A 43 14.99 -17.15 9.84
C ALA A 43 14.45 -18.23 10.80
N GLY A 44 13.41 -18.96 10.41
CA GLY A 44 12.85 -20.07 11.18
C GLY A 44 13.86 -21.20 11.41
N SER A 45 14.68 -21.53 10.42
CA SER A 45 15.74 -22.54 10.55
C SER A 45 16.87 -22.13 11.50
N LEU A 46 17.10 -20.82 11.68
CA LEU A 46 18.15 -20.30 12.55
C LEU A 46 17.68 -20.05 14.00
N VAL A 47 16.46 -19.63 14.20
CA VAL A 47 15.94 -19.19 15.51
C VAL A 47 14.62 -19.88 15.95
N GLY A 48 14.13 -20.83 15.17
CA GLY A 48 12.94 -21.62 15.50
C GLY A 48 11.64 -20.83 15.38
N ASP A 49 10.64 -21.20 16.21
CA ASP A 49 9.27 -20.69 16.14
C ASP A 49 9.12 -19.19 16.42
N ASP A 50 10.09 -18.58 17.06
CA ASP A 50 10.09 -17.13 17.30
C ASP A 50 10.08 -16.32 16.00
N ALA A 51 10.61 -16.87 14.90
CA ALA A 51 10.57 -16.26 13.59
C ALA A 51 9.13 -15.96 13.11
N ARG A 52 8.14 -16.75 13.55
CA ARG A 52 6.73 -16.57 13.17
C ARG A 52 6.10 -15.29 13.72
N ARG A 53 6.68 -14.72 14.78
CA ARG A 53 6.21 -13.47 15.40
C ARG A 53 6.72 -12.21 14.70
N MET A 54 7.71 -12.35 13.82
CA MET A 54 8.22 -11.25 13.01
C MET A 54 7.22 -10.85 11.93
N TRP A 55 7.24 -9.57 11.57
CA TRP A 55 6.58 -9.11 10.35
C TRP A 55 7.57 -9.21 9.18
N VAL A 56 7.41 -10.27 8.39
CA VAL A 56 8.21 -10.49 7.17
C VAL A 56 7.24 -10.53 5.99
N SER A 57 7.28 -9.52 5.15
CA SER A 57 6.32 -9.38 4.05
C SER A 57 6.84 -8.45 2.96
N THR A 58 6.10 -8.34 1.86
CA THR A 58 6.30 -7.24 0.91
C THR A 58 5.81 -5.93 1.53
N PHE A 59 6.23 -4.80 0.93
CA PHE A 59 5.79 -3.47 1.37
C PHE A 59 4.26 -3.34 1.36
N HIS A 60 3.63 -3.72 0.24
CA HIS A 60 2.16 -3.68 0.13
C HIS A 60 1.47 -4.60 1.15
N SER A 61 1.98 -5.80 1.38
CA SER A 61 1.41 -6.71 2.38
C SER A 61 1.53 -6.18 3.80
N ALA A 62 2.61 -5.48 4.13
CA ALA A 62 2.75 -4.79 5.41
C ALA A 62 1.71 -3.68 5.57
N CYS A 63 1.49 -2.87 4.52
CA CYS A 63 0.45 -1.84 4.50
C CYS A 63 -0.95 -2.44 4.68
N VAL A 64 -1.29 -3.51 3.95
CA VAL A 64 -2.57 -4.21 4.12
C VAL A 64 -2.76 -4.65 5.57
N ARG A 65 -1.75 -5.28 6.15
CA ARG A 65 -1.82 -5.76 7.54
C ARG A 65 -2.05 -4.61 8.52
N LEU A 66 -1.33 -3.52 8.36
CA LEU A 66 -1.48 -2.33 9.18
C LEU A 66 -2.87 -1.71 9.04
N LEU A 67 -3.35 -1.51 7.81
CA LEU A 67 -4.68 -0.97 7.54
C LEU A 67 -5.81 -1.87 8.06
N ARG A 68 -5.63 -3.18 8.08
CA ARG A 68 -6.63 -4.10 8.67
C ARG A 68 -6.66 -4.00 10.19
N TYR A 69 -5.52 -3.85 10.84
CA TYR A 69 -5.46 -3.64 12.30
C TYR A 69 -6.06 -2.30 12.71
N GLU A 70 -5.75 -1.25 11.98
CA GLU A 70 -6.15 0.12 12.29
C GLU A 70 -7.33 0.60 11.41
N HIS A 71 -8.17 -0.32 10.95
CA HIS A 71 -9.21 -0.02 9.97
C HIS A 71 -10.16 1.10 10.42
N GLU A 72 -10.53 1.17 11.70
CA GLU A 72 -11.41 2.21 12.23
C GLU A 72 -10.77 3.59 12.09
N ALA A 73 -9.52 3.75 12.53
CA ALA A 73 -8.79 5.01 12.39
C ALA A 73 -8.52 5.38 10.94
N ALA A 74 -8.40 4.39 10.05
CA ALA A 74 -8.26 4.59 8.61
C ALA A 74 -9.61 4.88 7.90
N GLY A 75 -10.74 4.81 8.62
CA GLY A 75 -12.08 4.98 8.04
C GLY A 75 -12.44 3.86 7.05
N LEU A 76 -11.99 2.63 7.32
CA LEU A 76 -12.21 1.46 6.49
C LEU A 76 -13.02 0.40 7.25
N SER A 77 -13.73 -0.46 6.52
CA SER A 77 -14.13 -1.76 7.08
C SER A 77 -12.93 -2.70 7.09
N SER A 78 -12.82 -3.57 8.09
CA SER A 78 -11.74 -4.57 8.19
C SER A 78 -11.70 -5.54 7.01
N SER A 79 -12.82 -5.70 6.30
CA SER A 79 -12.99 -6.57 5.13
C SER A 79 -12.83 -5.86 3.79
N PHE A 80 -12.10 -4.74 3.73
CA PHE A 80 -11.92 -4.01 2.48
C PHE A 80 -11.34 -4.90 1.37
N THR A 81 -11.79 -4.65 0.14
CA THR A 81 -11.34 -5.37 -1.07
C THR A 81 -10.14 -4.65 -1.69
N ILE A 82 -9.21 -5.41 -2.23
CA ILE A 82 -8.05 -4.89 -2.95
C ILE A 82 -8.29 -5.08 -4.45
N TYR A 83 -8.27 -3.96 -5.19
CA TYR A 83 -8.36 -3.96 -6.64
C TYR A 83 -6.96 -4.05 -7.25
N ASP A 84 -6.79 -4.97 -8.19
CA ASP A 84 -5.60 -5.01 -9.03
C ASP A 84 -5.67 -3.98 -10.17
N ALA A 85 -4.64 -3.95 -11.01
CA ALA A 85 -4.58 -3.00 -12.13
C ALA A 85 -5.73 -3.17 -13.13
N GLN A 86 -6.20 -4.40 -13.36
CA GLN A 86 -7.31 -4.67 -14.27
C GLN A 86 -8.64 -4.21 -13.69
N ASP A 87 -8.88 -4.47 -12.40
CA ASP A 87 -10.08 -4.03 -11.70
C ASP A 87 -10.18 -2.51 -11.70
N SER A 88 -9.07 -1.84 -11.39
CA SER A 88 -8.97 -0.38 -11.40
C SER A 88 -9.23 0.20 -12.79
N GLN A 89 -8.65 -0.37 -13.84
CA GLN A 89 -8.88 0.09 -15.21
C GLN A 89 -10.32 -0.13 -15.67
N ARG A 90 -10.95 -1.24 -15.30
CA ARG A 90 -12.38 -1.49 -15.60
C ARG A 90 -13.26 -0.44 -14.94
N LEU A 91 -13.03 -0.14 -13.66
CA LEU A 91 -13.80 0.89 -12.96
C LEU A 91 -13.59 2.27 -13.59
N ILE A 92 -12.36 2.63 -13.92
CA ILE A 92 -12.05 3.89 -14.62
C ILE A 92 -12.75 3.95 -15.99
N GLN A 93 -12.78 2.85 -16.74
CA GLN A 93 -13.52 2.80 -18.00
C GLN A 93 -15.02 3.07 -17.81
N MET A 94 -15.62 2.50 -16.77
CA MET A 94 -17.02 2.74 -16.44
C MET A 94 -17.25 4.21 -16.05
N VAL A 95 -16.35 4.81 -15.28
CA VAL A 95 -16.40 6.22 -14.91
C VAL A 95 -16.32 7.12 -16.13
N LEU A 96 -15.35 6.88 -17.02
CA LEU A 96 -15.19 7.68 -18.26
C LEU A 96 -16.43 7.59 -19.16
N LYS A 97 -16.99 6.40 -19.34
CA LYS A 97 -18.23 6.22 -20.10
C LYS A 97 -19.41 6.95 -19.47
N ALA A 98 -19.54 6.91 -18.14
CA ALA A 98 -20.61 7.63 -17.43
C ALA A 98 -20.44 9.16 -17.51
N GLN A 99 -19.26 9.65 -17.80
CA GLN A 99 -18.95 11.06 -18.00
C GLN A 99 -18.91 11.46 -19.49
N ASP A 100 -19.42 10.60 -20.39
CA ASP A 100 -19.46 10.82 -21.84
C ASP A 100 -18.08 11.12 -22.46
N VAL A 101 -17.03 10.56 -21.90
CA VAL A 101 -15.65 10.72 -22.39
C VAL A 101 -15.37 9.71 -23.50
N ASP A 102 -14.77 10.17 -24.59
CA ASP A 102 -14.27 9.31 -25.68
C ASP A 102 -13.06 8.48 -25.18
N ILE A 103 -13.32 7.21 -24.85
CA ILE A 103 -12.29 6.28 -24.34
C ILE A 103 -11.25 5.86 -25.38
N LYS A 104 -11.46 6.14 -26.68
CA LYS A 104 -10.44 5.93 -27.70
C LYS A 104 -9.39 7.03 -27.67
N ARG A 105 -9.81 8.24 -27.39
CA ARG A 105 -8.94 9.41 -27.24
C ARG A 105 -8.32 9.49 -25.85
N PHE A 106 -9.12 9.25 -24.80
CA PHE A 106 -8.69 9.27 -23.39
C PHE A 106 -8.81 7.87 -22.83
N THR A 107 -7.78 7.06 -23.02
CA THR A 107 -7.85 5.64 -22.67
C THR A 107 -7.90 5.42 -21.16
N PRO A 108 -8.64 4.41 -20.67
CA PRO A 108 -8.64 4.05 -19.25
C PRO A 108 -7.24 3.82 -18.69
N LYS A 109 -6.34 3.24 -19.47
CA LYS A 109 -4.94 3.01 -19.08
C LYS A 109 -4.19 4.33 -18.85
N MET A 110 -4.37 5.30 -19.70
CA MET A 110 -3.73 6.63 -19.55
C MET A 110 -4.28 7.36 -18.32
N VAL A 111 -5.60 7.34 -18.12
CA VAL A 111 -6.22 7.96 -16.95
C VAL A 111 -5.79 7.26 -15.66
N ALA A 112 -5.74 5.92 -15.65
CA ALA A 112 -5.22 5.15 -14.53
C ALA A 112 -3.78 5.51 -14.18
N ALA A 113 -2.91 5.66 -15.17
CA ALA A 113 -1.52 6.06 -14.96
C ALA A 113 -1.42 7.45 -14.32
N ARG A 114 -2.21 8.42 -14.76
CA ARG A 114 -2.24 9.77 -14.17
C ARG A 114 -2.74 9.78 -12.74
N ILE A 115 -3.76 8.98 -12.44
CA ILE A 115 -4.26 8.82 -11.06
C ILE A 115 -3.20 8.15 -10.18
N SER A 116 -2.53 7.12 -10.69
CA SER A 116 -1.44 6.44 -9.98
C SER A 116 -0.28 7.40 -9.66
N ASP A 117 0.14 8.20 -10.64
CA ASP A 117 1.18 9.23 -10.44
C ASP A 117 0.78 10.21 -9.33
N ALA A 118 -0.48 10.69 -9.34
CA ALA A 118 -0.98 11.59 -8.30
C ALA A 118 -0.95 10.93 -6.92
N LYS A 119 -1.40 9.68 -6.81
CA LYS A 119 -1.36 8.93 -5.54
C LYS A 119 0.06 8.71 -5.03
N ASN A 120 1.01 8.45 -5.92
CA ASN A 120 2.42 8.30 -5.55
C ASN A 120 3.02 9.60 -4.99
N GLU A 121 2.48 10.74 -5.38
CA GLU A 121 2.83 12.05 -4.82
C GLU A 121 1.94 12.45 -3.61
N LEU A 122 1.11 11.53 -3.12
CA LEU A 122 0.14 11.76 -2.05
C LEU A 122 -0.89 12.85 -2.37
N ILE A 123 -1.22 13.02 -3.65
CA ILE A 123 -2.21 13.96 -4.13
C ILE A 123 -3.56 13.25 -4.27
N GLY A 124 -4.50 13.61 -3.38
CA GLY A 124 -5.87 13.14 -3.45
C GLY A 124 -6.71 13.84 -4.55
N PRO A 125 -7.94 13.34 -4.81
CA PRO A 125 -8.76 13.84 -5.93
C PRO A 125 -9.11 15.34 -5.82
N ALA A 126 -9.39 15.85 -4.64
CA ALA A 126 -9.69 17.27 -4.45
C ALA A 126 -8.46 18.15 -4.77
N ARG A 127 -7.31 17.79 -4.24
CA ARG A 127 -6.06 18.51 -4.50
C ARG A 127 -5.63 18.42 -5.96
N TYR A 128 -5.84 17.25 -6.59
CA TYR A 128 -5.59 17.09 -8.01
C TYR A 128 -6.46 18.03 -8.84
N ALA A 129 -7.74 18.16 -8.51
CA ALA A 129 -8.66 19.08 -9.19
C ALA A 129 -8.25 20.55 -9.05
N GLU A 130 -7.73 20.96 -7.90
CA GLU A 130 -7.19 22.32 -7.68
C GLU A 130 -5.92 22.57 -8.52
N LEU A 131 -5.05 21.58 -8.64
CA LEU A 131 -3.80 21.67 -9.39
C LEU A 131 -3.99 21.49 -10.91
N ALA A 132 -5.12 20.90 -11.31
CA ALA A 132 -5.42 20.63 -12.71
C ALA A 132 -5.46 21.92 -13.52
N GLY A 133 -4.70 21.94 -14.60
CA GLY A 133 -4.68 23.03 -15.55
C GLY A 133 -6.00 23.17 -16.34
N LYS A 134 -6.00 24.11 -17.28
CA LYS A 134 -7.16 24.32 -18.17
C LYS A 134 -7.17 23.35 -19.37
N ASP A 135 -6.15 22.52 -19.52
CA ASP A 135 -6.05 21.56 -20.60
C ASP A 135 -7.10 20.43 -20.47
N PRO A 136 -7.63 19.94 -21.59
CA PRO A 136 -8.68 18.94 -21.60
C PRO A 136 -8.31 17.64 -20.86
N VAL A 137 -7.06 17.20 -20.98
CA VAL A 137 -6.58 15.96 -20.35
C VAL A 137 -6.65 16.08 -18.83
N SER A 138 -6.08 17.14 -18.25
CA SER A 138 -6.07 17.35 -16.79
C SER A 138 -7.48 17.48 -16.22
N ARG A 139 -8.40 18.12 -16.95
CA ARG A 139 -9.81 18.24 -16.54
C ARG A 139 -10.52 16.89 -16.54
N ILE A 140 -10.32 16.09 -17.58
CA ILE A 140 -10.92 14.76 -17.68
C ILE A 140 -10.37 13.86 -16.57
N VAL A 141 -9.06 13.87 -16.34
CA VAL A 141 -8.46 13.08 -15.26
C VAL A 141 -8.96 13.54 -13.90
N ALA A 142 -9.06 14.85 -13.65
CA ALA A 142 -9.56 15.38 -12.38
C ALA A 142 -11.00 14.91 -12.09
N ALA A 143 -11.91 15.02 -13.06
CA ALA A 143 -13.29 14.56 -12.93
C ALA A 143 -13.37 13.04 -12.75
N ALA A 144 -12.57 12.29 -13.50
CA ALA A 144 -12.50 10.84 -13.38
C ALA A 144 -11.96 10.40 -12.02
N TYR A 145 -10.95 11.08 -11.50
CA TYR A 145 -10.34 10.74 -10.21
C TYR A 145 -11.32 10.94 -9.04
N VAL A 146 -12.09 12.05 -9.05
CA VAL A 146 -13.13 12.30 -8.03
C VAL A 146 -14.17 11.20 -8.03
N GLU A 147 -14.71 10.83 -9.20
CA GLU A 147 -15.75 9.80 -9.29
C GLU A 147 -15.20 8.40 -9.02
N TYR A 148 -13.97 8.10 -9.47
CA TYR A 148 -13.27 6.85 -9.17
C TYR A 148 -13.10 6.67 -7.66
N ASP A 149 -12.57 7.66 -6.96
CA ASP A 149 -12.37 7.63 -5.49
C ASP A 149 -13.71 7.43 -4.76
N LYS A 150 -14.75 8.14 -5.20
CA LYS A 150 -16.10 8.00 -4.64
C LYS A 150 -16.63 6.57 -4.76
N ARG A 151 -16.50 5.94 -5.93
CA ARG A 151 -16.96 4.57 -6.16
C ARG A 151 -16.12 3.55 -5.40
N MET A 152 -14.81 3.76 -5.33
CA MET A 152 -13.90 2.92 -4.52
C MET A 152 -14.30 2.95 -3.04
N ARG A 153 -14.54 4.13 -2.49
CA ARG A 153 -15.00 4.29 -1.09
C ARG A 153 -16.36 3.63 -0.86
N ALA A 154 -17.31 3.83 -1.77
CA ALA A 154 -18.64 3.21 -1.67
C ALA A 154 -18.58 1.67 -1.70
N SER A 155 -17.61 1.10 -2.40
CA SER A 155 -17.36 -0.34 -2.47
C SER A 155 -16.43 -0.86 -1.37
N ASN A 156 -15.98 -0.01 -0.46
CA ASN A 156 -14.95 -0.33 0.54
C ASN A 156 -13.74 -1.05 -0.12
N ALA A 157 -13.23 -0.46 -1.19
CA ALA A 157 -12.15 -1.00 -1.99
C ALA A 157 -10.94 -0.06 -2.01
N LEU A 158 -9.75 -0.64 -2.06
CA LEU A 158 -8.48 0.06 -2.22
C LEU A 158 -7.74 -0.52 -3.43
N ASP A 159 -7.09 0.32 -4.23
CA ASP A 159 -6.12 -0.14 -5.21
C ASP A 159 -4.71 -0.26 -4.60
N PHE A 160 -3.73 -0.70 -5.37
CA PHE A 160 -2.37 -0.89 -4.85
C PHE A 160 -1.72 0.41 -4.38
N ASP A 161 -1.96 1.52 -5.09
CA ASP A 161 -1.44 2.83 -4.68
C ASP A 161 -2.11 3.33 -3.40
N ASP A 162 -3.41 3.05 -3.22
CA ASP A 162 -4.15 3.37 -1.99
C ASP A 162 -3.58 2.66 -0.77
N LEU A 163 -3.06 1.44 -0.91
CA LEU A 163 -2.47 0.72 0.22
C LEU A 163 -1.35 1.52 0.86
N ILE A 164 -0.51 2.15 0.04
CA ILE A 164 0.59 2.99 0.52
C ILE A 164 0.06 4.35 0.97
N MET A 165 -0.70 5.04 0.13
CA MET A 165 -1.22 6.38 0.40
C MET A 165 -2.05 6.41 1.69
N ARG A 166 -2.99 5.47 1.88
CA ARG A 166 -3.83 5.38 3.07
C ARG A 166 -3.05 5.01 4.32
N THR A 167 -1.97 4.22 4.19
CA THR A 167 -1.06 3.94 5.31
C THR A 167 -0.30 5.20 5.73
N VAL A 168 0.20 5.97 4.78
CA VAL A 168 0.88 7.24 5.07
C VAL A 168 -0.08 8.24 5.73
N GLU A 169 -1.29 8.40 5.20
CA GLU A 169 -2.33 9.25 5.78
C GLU A 169 -2.68 8.82 7.21
N LEU A 170 -2.91 7.53 7.43
CA LEU A 170 -3.21 6.97 8.73
C LEU A 170 -2.13 7.35 9.77
N LEU A 171 -0.86 7.11 9.43
CA LEU A 171 0.25 7.36 10.35
C LEU A 171 0.49 8.87 10.57
N ARG A 172 0.31 9.68 9.53
CA ARG A 172 0.44 11.14 9.62
C ARG A 172 -0.66 11.76 10.50
N ASP A 173 -1.89 11.33 10.30
CA ASP A 173 -3.06 11.93 10.90
C ASP A 173 -3.38 11.35 12.30
N ASN A 174 -2.69 10.27 12.70
CA ASN A 174 -2.84 9.60 13.99
C ASN A 174 -1.48 9.40 14.70
N PRO A 175 -0.94 10.43 15.36
CA PRO A 175 0.38 10.38 15.97
C PRO A 175 0.56 9.26 17.00
N LEU A 176 -0.48 8.92 17.76
CA LEU A 176 -0.42 7.83 18.75
C LEU A 176 -0.26 6.45 18.10
N ILE A 177 -0.90 6.23 16.95
CA ILE A 177 -0.75 5.00 16.15
C ILE A 177 0.68 4.96 15.58
N ALA A 178 1.16 6.06 15.00
CA ALA A 178 2.52 6.15 14.50
C ALA A 178 3.55 5.85 15.60
N GLU A 179 3.38 6.43 16.79
CA GLU A 179 4.25 6.18 17.94
C GLU A 179 4.21 4.72 18.40
N HIS A 180 3.03 4.09 18.42
CA HIS A 180 2.88 2.67 18.75
C HIS A 180 3.75 1.81 17.84
N TYR A 181 3.66 1.99 16.52
CA TYR A 181 4.44 1.21 15.55
C TYR A 181 5.92 1.59 15.58
N HIS A 182 6.28 2.83 15.81
CA HIS A 182 7.66 3.27 16.00
C HIS A 182 8.31 2.60 17.22
N ARG A 183 7.59 2.51 18.32
CA ARG A 183 8.07 1.80 19.53
C ARG A 183 8.14 0.30 19.33
N ARG A 184 7.22 -0.27 18.55
CA ARG A 184 7.16 -1.70 18.27
C ARG A 184 8.29 -2.14 17.36
N PHE A 185 8.47 -1.49 16.22
CA PHE A 185 9.44 -1.88 15.21
C PHE A 185 10.73 -1.06 15.36
N ARG A 186 11.64 -1.59 16.15
CA ARG A 186 12.95 -0.97 16.38
C ARG A 186 14.02 -1.46 15.40
N HIS A 187 13.70 -2.50 14.64
CA HIS A 187 14.61 -3.15 13.71
C HIS A 187 13.89 -3.55 12.43
#